data_e0f075183d35f1e541dd7e6c056938b1
#
_entry.id   e0f075183d35f1e541dd7e6c056938b1
#
_cell.length_a   1.000
_cell.length_b   1.000
_cell.length_c   1.000
_cell.angle_alpha   90.00
_cell.angle_beta   90.00
_cell.angle_gamma   90.00
#
_symmetry.space_group_name_H-M   'P 1'
#
loop_
_entity.id
_entity.type
_entity.pdbx_description
1 polymer ?
#
loop_
_entity_poly.entity_id
_entity_poly.type
_entity_poly.pdbx_seq_one_letter_code
_entity_poly.pdbx_strand_id
1 'polypeptide(L)'
;MNSAPPQPPDYDVVIAGGALAGAATAILLLREQPKLRILILEKSTVFGRRVGEATVEISGYFLCRVLRLTQYLNEAHLVKQGMRFWFTNSRTQTLEDCSEIGGKYLSRVAAFQVDRAALDEEVLRRAAELGAEVWRPASAGKIQLNPGGNQIVEVKVGEGNRKAESENRKQPSPGTTNISARWFVDASGVAAVLARQEGWLRANTEHPTTAVWARWTGVKDWDGVELAQKFPDWAQACFGIRATATNHLVGPGWWAWIIPLKGGDVSVGVVFDQRLMTWPEGGSLGQRLKDFLVKHPVGREIMGDAQWRESDVHWRKNLPYCSTTFAGDGFALVGDAGAFMDPFYSPGMDWVAFTSWSSAQMIFAQQRGEDMAPLVEKHNRSFSRSYARWFAAIYKDKYEYMGDFDLMRIAFQMDLGLYYLGVASQPFKLGTKALAEPVFSTPPSVPFFHFMKFYNRRLARIARSRRQRGVWGRANDSRRLLVPGFTFSPKTAGPILRAMTRWAWLELTEGWRSWFAAEPKTEPVAQPAAAAAQAAP
;
A
#
# COMPACT_ATOMS: atom_id res chain seq x y z
N MET A 1 3.36 -16.67 -48.90
CA MET A 1 2.72 -15.36 -48.89
C MET A 1 3.64 -14.42 -48.10
N ASN A 2 4.35 -13.53 -48.81
CA ASN A 2 5.18 -12.51 -48.13
C ASN A 2 4.24 -11.50 -47.44
N SER A 3 4.05 -11.69 -46.14
CA SER A 3 3.44 -10.63 -45.34
C SER A 3 4.37 -9.41 -45.35
N ALA A 4 3.85 -8.27 -45.76
CA ALA A 4 4.56 -7.00 -45.66
C ALA A 4 5.13 -6.85 -44.21
N PRO A 5 6.36 -6.31 -44.05
CA PRO A 5 6.90 -6.09 -42.72
C PRO A 5 5.90 -5.25 -41.88
N PRO A 6 5.70 -5.63 -40.60
CA PRO A 6 4.76 -4.89 -39.74
C PRO A 6 5.16 -3.41 -39.72
N GLN A 7 4.18 -2.52 -39.87
CA GLN A 7 4.42 -1.09 -39.79
C GLN A 7 5.02 -0.74 -38.41
N PRO A 8 5.99 0.18 -38.36
CA PRO A 8 6.55 0.61 -37.07
C PRO A 8 5.42 1.19 -36.21
N PRO A 9 5.39 0.90 -34.89
CA PRO A 9 4.38 1.45 -33.99
C PRO A 9 4.53 2.97 -33.84
N ASP A 10 3.43 3.65 -33.45
CA ASP A 10 3.48 5.08 -33.13
C ASP A 10 4.40 5.33 -31.93
N TYR A 11 4.31 4.47 -30.90
CA TYR A 11 5.14 4.50 -29.71
C TYR A 11 5.75 3.14 -29.41
N ASP A 12 6.89 3.15 -28.73
CA ASP A 12 7.51 1.90 -28.23
C ASP A 12 6.75 1.41 -27.00
N VAL A 13 6.27 2.36 -26.14
CA VAL A 13 5.47 2.05 -24.94
C VAL A 13 4.35 3.05 -24.78
N VAL A 14 3.12 2.56 -24.56
CA VAL A 14 1.98 3.36 -24.09
C VAL A 14 1.67 2.96 -22.66
N ILE A 15 1.57 3.94 -21.75
CA ILE A 15 1.31 3.74 -20.33
C ILE A 15 -0.05 4.37 -19.96
N ALA A 16 -0.97 3.58 -19.46
CA ALA A 16 -2.26 4.05 -18.95
C ALA A 16 -2.15 4.40 -17.45
N GLY A 17 -2.25 5.68 -17.12
CA GLY A 17 -2.10 6.24 -15.77
C GLY A 17 -0.75 6.93 -15.57
N GLY A 18 -0.79 8.24 -15.32
CA GLY A 18 0.39 9.10 -15.14
C GLY A 18 0.84 9.29 -13.69
N ALA A 19 0.15 8.68 -12.70
CA ALA A 19 0.55 8.74 -11.30
C ALA A 19 1.83 7.94 -11.04
N LEU A 20 2.26 7.82 -9.78
CA LEU A 20 3.53 7.22 -9.36
C LEU A 20 3.90 5.94 -10.15
N ALA A 21 2.97 5.00 -10.32
CA ALA A 21 3.27 3.72 -10.96
C ALA A 21 3.70 3.87 -12.43
N GLY A 22 2.91 4.61 -13.22
CA GLY A 22 3.20 4.81 -14.65
C GLY A 22 4.37 5.75 -14.88
N ALA A 23 4.42 6.88 -14.18
CA ALA A 23 5.52 7.83 -14.31
C ALA A 23 6.85 7.24 -13.84
N ALA A 24 6.87 6.45 -12.77
CA ALA A 24 8.07 5.73 -12.34
C ALA A 24 8.55 4.71 -13.39
N THR A 25 7.62 3.98 -14.00
CA THR A 25 7.96 3.04 -15.09
C THR A 25 8.57 3.78 -16.27
N ALA A 26 8.01 4.91 -16.69
CA ALA A 26 8.58 5.74 -17.76
C ALA A 26 9.98 6.26 -17.40
N ILE A 27 10.18 6.74 -16.17
CA ILE A 27 11.50 7.19 -15.69
C ILE A 27 12.55 6.07 -15.77
N LEU A 28 12.19 4.85 -15.34
CA LEU A 28 13.08 3.70 -15.42
C LEU A 28 13.49 3.42 -16.86
N LEU A 29 12.54 3.41 -17.77
CA LEU A 29 12.75 3.13 -19.19
C LEU A 29 13.63 4.20 -19.85
N LEU A 30 13.30 5.48 -19.67
CA LEU A 30 13.99 6.59 -20.33
C LEU A 30 15.40 6.83 -19.80
N ARG A 31 15.68 6.51 -18.54
CA ARG A 31 17.05 6.61 -18.01
C ARG A 31 17.99 5.59 -18.59
N GLU A 32 17.51 4.40 -18.87
CA GLU A 32 18.32 3.34 -19.49
C GLU A 32 18.37 3.50 -21.01
N GLN A 33 17.24 3.91 -21.60
CA GLN A 33 17.09 4.07 -23.05
C GLN A 33 16.39 5.39 -23.41
N PRO A 34 17.15 6.51 -23.49
CA PRO A 34 16.58 7.85 -23.72
C PRO A 34 15.90 8.05 -25.09
N LYS A 35 16.07 7.11 -26.02
CA LYS A 35 15.47 7.17 -27.37
C LYS A 35 14.09 6.51 -27.47
N LEU A 36 13.61 5.87 -26.39
CA LEU A 36 12.30 5.28 -26.39
C LEU A 36 11.20 6.33 -26.55
N ARG A 37 10.26 6.05 -27.45
CA ARG A 37 9.04 6.83 -27.62
C ARG A 37 8.01 6.34 -26.63
N ILE A 38 7.81 7.08 -25.54
CA ILE A 38 6.87 6.70 -24.48
C ILE A 38 5.74 7.72 -24.44
N LEU A 39 4.49 7.22 -24.51
CA LEU A 39 3.29 7.99 -24.28
C LEU A 39 2.66 7.63 -22.93
N ILE A 40 2.43 8.62 -22.08
CA ILE A 40 1.68 8.48 -20.82
C ILE A 40 0.28 9.09 -21.01
N LEU A 41 -0.75 8.31 -20.72
CA LEU A 41 -2.14 8.75 -20.72
C LEU A 41 -2.59 9.00 -19.27
N GLU A 42 -2.95 10.24 -18.93
CA GLU A 42 -3.49 10.60 -17.62
C GLU A 42 -4.87 11.24 -17.77
N LYS A 43 -5.86 10.63 -17.08
CA LYS A 43 -7.27 11.08 -17.20
C LYS A 43 -7.55 12.42 -16.52
N SER A 44 -6.76 12.78 -15.51
CA SER A 44 -6.97 13.98 -14.69
C SER A 44 -6.14 15.14 -15.21
N THR A 45 -6.69 16.32 -15.28
CA THR A 45 -5.93 17.55 -15.61
C THR A 45 -4.92 17.90 -14.51
N VAL A 46 -5.25 17.60 -13.24
CA VAL A 46 -4.41 17.76 -12.06
C VAL A 46 -4.66 16.58 -11.14
N PHE A 47 -3.64 16.05 -10.46
CA PHE A 47 -3.85 14.99 -9.48
C PHE A 47 -4.54 15.52 -8.23
N GLY A 48 -5.65 14.89 -7.88
CA GLY A 48 -6.36 15.15 -6.64
C GLY A 48 -5.79 14.39 -5.45
N ARG A 49 -6.33 14.69 -4.28
CA ARG A 49 -6.05 13.95 -3.04
C ARG A 49 -6.38 12.47 -3.21
N ARG A 50 -5.51 11.60 -2.74
CA ARG A 50 -5.69 10.14 -2.76
C ARG A 50 -4.90 9.48 -1.65
N VAL A 51 -5.33 8.31 -1.20
CA VAL A 51 -4.63 7.49 -0.21
C VAL A 51 -3.39 6.79 -0.79
N GLY A 52 -2.62 6.13 0.08
CA GLY A 52 -1.30 5.58 -0.24
C GLY A 52 -0.21 6.58 0.11
N GLU A 53 -0.31 7.20 1.30
CA GLU A 53 0.46 8.37 1.74
C GLU A 53 1.59 8.02 2.70
N ALA A 54 1.66 6.77 3.18
CA ALA A 54 2.76 6.31 4.01
C ALA A 54 3.65 5.35 3.24
N THR A 55 4.95 5.62 3.20
CA THR A 55 5.96 4.73 2.62
C THR A 55 6.55 3.83 3.70
N VAL A 56 7.27 2.79 3.27
CA VAL A 56 8.13 1.94 4.08
C VAL A 56 9.52 1.85 3.45
N GLU A 57 10.41 1.02 3.98
CA GLU A 57 11.83 1.04 3.64
C GLU A 57 12.13 0.72 2.17
N ILE A 58 11.39 -0.21 1.57
CA ILE A 58 11.56 -0.57 0.14
C ILE A 58 11.08 0.57 -0.75
N SER A 59 9.88 1.08 -0.52
CA SER A 59 9.37 2.24 -1.25
C SER A 59 10.23 3.48 -1.01
N GLY A 60 10.74 3.69 0.20
CA GLY A 60 11.72 4.73 0.50
C GLY A 60 13.01 4.57 -0.32
N TYR A 61 13.55 3.35 -0.39
CA TYR A 61 14.70 3.04 -1.25
C TYR A 61 14.40 3.33 -2.73
N PHE A 62 13.24 2.88 -3.22
CA PHE A 62 12.82 3.08 -4.60
C PHE A 62 12.70 4.57 -4.95
N LEU A 63 11.98 5.32 -4.14
CA LEU A 63 11.81 6.76 -4.35
C LEU A 63 13.13 7.52 -4.27
N CYS A 64 13.94 7.28 -3.22
CA CYS A 64 15.19 8.02 -2.98
C CYS A 64 16.31 7.60 -3.92
N ARG A 65 16.57 6.29 -4.07
CA ARG A 65 17.74 5.78 -4.78
C ARG A 65 17.47 5.52 -6.25
N VAL A 66 16.33 4.89 -6.54
CA VAL A 66 15.99 4.50 -7.92
C VAL A 66 15.42 5.68 -8.69
N LEU A 67 14.42 6.39 -8.14
CA LEU A 67 13.85 7.57 -8.79
C LEU A 67 14.61 8.88 -8.52
N ARG A 68 15.61 8.86 -7.62
CA ARG A 68 16.45 10.02 -7.26
C ARG A 68 15.65 11.21 -6.74
N LEU A 69 14.66 10.95 -5.88
CA LEU A 69 13.77 11.96 -5.32
C LEU A 69 14.19 12.44 -3.93
N THR A 70 15.40 12.10 -3.43
CA THR A 70 15.82 12.35 -2.04
C THR A 70 15.62 13.80 -1.61
N GLN A 71 16.11 14.76 -2.40
CA GLN A 71 15.99 16.17 -2.07
C GLN A 71 14.52 16.60 -2.03
N TYR A 72 13.77 16.31 -3.08
CA TYR A 72 12.35 16.64 -3.18
C TYR A 72 11.54 16.08 -2.01
N LEU A 73 11.77 14.81 -1.64
CA LEU A 73 11.04 14.18 -0.52
C LEU A 73 11.31 14.88 0.81
N ASN A 74 12.54 15.31 1.07
CA ASN A 74 12.86 16.04 2.30
C ASN A 74 12.31 17.49 2.30
N GLU A 75 12.21 18.11 1.13
CA GLU A 75 11.69 19.47 1.00
C GLU A 75 10.15 19.53 1.00
N ALA A 76 9.50 18.58 0.31
CA ALA A 76 8.06 18.62 0.03
C ALA A 76 7.21 17.72 0.94
N HIS A 77 7.81 16.80 1.68
CA HIS A 77 7.09 15.80 2.49
C HIS A 77 7.66 15.67 3.90
N LEU A 78 7.02 14.85 4.76
CA LEU A 78 7.49 14.58 6.11
C LEU A 78 8.28 13.27 6.16
N VAL A 79 9.40 13.25 6.88
CA VAL A 79 10.10 12.01 7.22
C VAL A 79 9.24 11.23 8.21
N LYS A 80 8.93 9.99 7.86
CA LYS A 80 8.11 9.10 8.69
C LYS A 80 8.93 8.51 9.83
N GLN A 81 8.46 8.69 11.06
CA GLN A 81 9.09 8.20 12.28
C GLN A 81 8.49 6.85 12.73
N GLY A 82 8.41 5.90 11.80
CA GLY A 82 7.92 4.55 12.06
C GLY A 82 6.39 4.47 12.18
N MET A 83 5.94 3.46 12.91
CA MET A 83 4.52 3.17 13.15
C MET A 83 4.26 3.08 14.65
N ARG A 84 3.06 3.53 15.08
CA ARG A 84 2.57 3.43 16.45
C ARG A 84 1.18 2.82 16.47
N PHE A 85 0.89 2.05 17.52
CA PHE A 85 -0.39 1.40 17.73
C PHE A 85 -0.90 1.71 19.13
N TRP A 86 -2.16 2.08 19.21
CA TRP A 86 -2.85 2.50 20.43
C TRP A 86 -4.01 1.55 20.71
N PHE A 87 -4.03 1.01 21.91
CA PHE A 87 -4.96 -0.01 22.34
C PHE A 87 -5.82 0.52 23.48
N THR A 88 -7.09 0.10 23.50
CA THR A 88 -8.05 0.50 24.54
C THR A 88 -8.86 -0.70 25.02
N ASN A 89 -9.37 -0.60 26.24
CA ASN A 89 -10.37 -1.50 26.83
C ASN A 89 -11.32 -0.70 27.73
N SER A 90 -12.20 -1.39 28.45
CA SER A 90 -13.21 -0.74 29.34
C SER A 90 -12.59 0.05 30.50
N ARG A 91 -11.31 -0.11 30.81
CA ARG A 91 -10.61 0.59 31.89
C ARG A 91 -9.91 1.88 31.44
N THR A 92 -9.74 2.07 30.14
CA THR A 92 -9.04 3.24 29.59
C THR A 92 -10.00 4.43 29.49
N GLN A 93 -9.68 5.53 30.14
CA GLN A 93 -10.46 6.77 30.13
C GLN A 93 -9.75 7.90 29.40
N THR A 94 -8.43 7.93 29.46
CA THR A 94 -7.58 8.97 28.89
C THR A 94 -6.63 8.38 27.85
N LEU A 95 -5.94 9.25 27.10
CA LEU A 95 -4.87 8.87 26.18
C LEU A 95 -3.76 8.13 26.92
N GLU A 96 -3.40 8.56 28.12
CA GLU A 96 -2.31 8.01 28.93
C GLU A 96 -2.60 6.59 29.42
N ASP A 97 -3.86 6.25 29.66
CA ASP A 97 -4.29 4.91 30.06
C ASP A 97 -4.15 3.89 28.93
N CYS A 98 -4.14 4.33 27.69
CA CYS A 98 -4.06 3.45 26.54
C CYS A 98 -2.70 2.75 26.44
N SER A 99 -2.70 1.47 26.08
CA SER A 99 -1.44 0.78 25.77
C SER A 99 -0.86 1.25 24.43
N GLU A 100 0.46 1.33 24.36
CA GLU A 100 1.21 1.84 23.21
C GLU A 100 2.26 0.83 22.72
N ILE A 101 2.31 0.59 21.40
CA ILE A 101 3.45 -0.05 20.73
C ILE A 101 4.04 0.96 19.74
N GLY A 102 5.36 1.17 19.76
CA GLY A 102 6.00 2.10 18.83
C GLY A 102 7.51 2.20 18.99
N GLY A 103 8.12 3.13 18.26
CA GLY A 103 9.55 3.44 18.38
C GLY A 103 9.84 4.26 19.64
N LYS A 104 10.94 3.96 20.34
CA LYS A 104 11.45 4.77 21.45
C LYS A 104 12.27 5.96 20.97
N TYR A 105 12.96 5.80 19.83
CA TYR A 105 13.83 6.79 19.24
C TYR A 105 13.44 7.07 17.79
N LEU A 106 14.09 8.04 17.15
CA LEU A 106 13.92 8.34 15.74
C LEU A 106 14.23 7.12 14.86
N SER A 107 13.52 7.01 13.74
CA SER A 107 13.76 5.98 12.73
C SER A 107 15.13 6.16 12.09
N ARG A 108 15.87 5.06 11.89
CA ARG A 108 17.20 5.06 11.29
C ARG A 108 17.21 4.84 9.79
N VAL A 109 16.12 4.34 9.25
CA VAL A 109 15.95 4.10 7.81
C VAL A 109 14.86 5.03 7.32
N ALA A 110 15.17 5.79 6.29
CA ALA A 110 14.25 6.80 5.77
C ALA A 110 12.99 6.15 5.16
N ALA A 111 11.85 6.59 5.63
CA ALA A 111 10.55 6.44 5.02
C ALA A 111 9.84 7.80 5.10
N PHE A 112 8.79 8.00 4.34
CA PHE A 112 8.15 9.31 4.20
C PHE A 112 6.64 9.20 4.34
N GLN A 113 6.04 10.30 4.79
CA GLN A 113 4.60 10.54 4.67
C GLN A 113 4.42 11.57 3.56
N VAL A 114 3.74 11.17 2.50
CA VAL A 114 3.72 11.92 1.24
C VAL A 114 2.31 12.38 0.89
N ASP A 115 2.17 13.63 0.49
CA ASP A 115 0.98 14.04 -0.24
C ASP A 115 1.04 13.46 -1.66
N ARG A 116 0.11 12.57 -1.97
CA ARG A 116 0.09 11.86 -3.26
C ARG A 116 -0.20 12.77 -4.43
N ALA A 117 -0.98 13.84 -4.25
CA ALA A 117 -1.20 14.81 -5.32
C ALA A 117 0.12 15.48 -5.72
N ALA A 118 0.88 15.96 -4.74
CA ALA A 118 2.19 16.61 -4.98
C ALA A 118 3.25 15.61 -5.49
N LEU A 119 3.32 14.41 -4.92
CA LEU A 119 4.28 13.38 -5.34
C LEU A 119 4.01 12.92 -6.78
N ASP A 120 2.75 12.64 -7.11
CA ASP A 120 2.36 12.13 -8.42
C ASP A 120 2.63 13.19 -9.52
N GLU A 121 2.36 14.49 -9.25
CA GLU A 121 2.72 15.59 -10.18
C GLU A 121 4.23 15.68 -10.41
N GLU A 122 5.02 15.64 -9.35
CA GLU A 122 6.48 15.73 -9.46
C GLU A 122 7.08 14.55 -10.24
N VAL A 123 6.59 13.32 -9.99
CA VAL A 123 7.11 12.15 -10.70
C VAL A 123 6.71 12.20 -12.18
N LEU A 124 5.47 12.63 -12.50
CA LEU A 124 5.03 12.81 -13.88
C LEU A 124 5.84 13.91 -14.60
N ARG A 125 6.07 15.04 -13.94
CA ARG A 125 6.90 16.12 -14.46
C ARG A 125 8.31 15.63 -14.82
N ARG A 126 8.94 14.84 -13.94
CA ARG A 126 10.26 14.24 -14.21
C ARG A 126 10.25 13.24 -15.35
N ALA A 127 9.19 12.47 -15.50
CA ALA A 127 9.05 11.58 -16.65
C ALA A 127 8.98 12.37 -17.97
N ALA A 128 8.23 13.48 -17.97
CA ALA A 128 8.15 14.37 -19.13
C ALA A 128 9.49 15.04 -19.45
N GLU A 129 10.25 15.50 -18.44
CA GLU A 129 11.59 16.08 -18.62
C GLU A 129 12.61 15.08 -19.19
N LEU A 130 12.42 13.79 -18.91
CA LEU A 130 13.25 12.73 -19.51
C LEU A 130 12.84 12.37 -20.94
N GLY A 131 11.74 12.93 -21.45
CA GLY A 131 11.29 12.74 -22.83
C GLY A 131 10.00 11.94 -23.00
N ALA A 132 9.29 11.57 -21.91
CA ALA A 132 7.97 11.00 -22.05
C ALA A 132 6.98 12.03 -22.59
N GLU A 133 6.23 11.65 -23.62
CA GLU A 133 5.06 12.43 -24.06
C GLU A 133 3.90 12.17 -23.09
N VAL A 134 3.21 13.23 -22.67
CA VAL A 134 2.10 13.14 -21.71
C VAL A 134 0.85 13.74 -22.33
N TRP A 135 -0.19 12.93 -22.51
CA TRP A 135 -1.51 13.40 -22.88
C TRP A 135 -2.41 13.49 -21.65
N ARG A 136 -2.95 14.70 -21.41
CA ARG A 136 -3.70 15.02 -20.20
C ARG A 136 -4.69 16.17 -20.43
N PRO A 137 -6.03 15.97 -20.30
CA PRO A 137 -6.66 14.73 -19.88
C PRO A 137 -6.81 13.73 -21.01
N ALA A 138 -6.36 12.49 -20.81
CA ALA A 138 -6.52 11.40 -21.75
C ALA A 138 -6.61 10.05 -21.02
N SER A 139 -7.37 9.11 -21.58
CA SER A 139 -7.55 7.80 -20.98
C SER A 139 -7.52 6.69 -22.01
N ALA A 140 -7.00 5.52 -21.64
CA ALA A 140 -7.13 4.32 -22.44
C ALA A 140 -8.58 3.81 -22.41
N GLY A 141 -9.14 3.57 -23.59
CA GLY A 141 -10.40 2.87 -23.81
C GLY A 141 -10.16 1.38 -24.04
N LYS A 142 -10.61 0.86 -25.20
CA LYS A 142 -10.40 -0.53 -25.58
C LYS A 142 -8.92 -0.79 -25.93
N ILE A 143 -8.36 -1.88 -25.39
CA ILE A 143 -7.03 -2.35 -25.71
C ILE A 143 -7.14 -3.65 -26.51
N GLN A 144 -6.57 -3.68 -27.71
CA GLN A 144 -6.45 -4.89 -28.52
C GLN A 144 -5.04 -5.43 -28.36
N LEU A 145 -4.94 -6.60 -27.70
CA LEU A 145 -3.68 -7.30 -27.54
C LEU A 145 -3.37 -8.14 -28.76
N ASN A 146 -2.17 -7.97 -29.34
CA ASN A 146 -1.69 -8.68 -30.51
C ASN A 146 -0.34 -9.32 -30.19
N PRO A 147 -0.31 -10.59 -29.74
CA PRO A 147 0.94 -11.29 -29.46
C PRO A 147 1.87 -11.32 -30.70
N GLY A 148 3.14 -11.01 -30.51
CA GLY A 148 4.12 -10.90 -31.60
C GLY A 148 4.02 -9.62 -32.44
N GLY A 149 2.99 -8.80 -32.23
CA GLY A 149 2.72 -7.56 -32.97
C GLY A 149 2.64 -6.31 -32.10
N ASN A 150 2.09 -5.26 -32.69
CA ASN A 150 1.82 -4.01 -31.97
C ASN A 150 0.44 -4.06 -31.31
N GLN A 151 0.35 -3.64 -30.07
CA GLN A 151 -0.89 -3.46 -29.33
C GLN A 151 -1.61 -2.23 -29.88
N ILE A 152 -2.93 -2.27 -30.01
CA ILE A 152 -3.73 -1.12 -30.43
C ILE A 152 -4.51 -0.61 -29.21
N VAL A 153 -4.34 0.66 -28.89
CA VAL A 153 -4.97 1.32 -27.76
C VAL A 153 -5.91 2.41 -28.27
N GLU A 154 -7.19 2.26 -27.99
CA GLU A 154 -8.14 3.34 -28.16
C GLU A 154 -7.86 4.40 -27.09
N VAL A 155 -7.62 5.64 -27.49
CA VAL A 155 -7.34 6.75 -26.59
C VAL A 155 -8.47 7.76 -26.70
N LYS A 156 -9.07 8.08 -25.54
CA LYS A 156 -10.08 9.15 -25.40
C LYS A 156 -9.39 10.38 -24.85
N VAL A 157 -9.31 11.42 -25.67
CA VAL A 157 -8.72 12.71 -25.31
C VAL A 157 -9.85 13.67 -24.91
N GLY A 158 -9.77 14.20 -23.69
CA GLY A 158 -10.74 15.16 -23.17
C GLY A 158 -10.38 16.62 -23.49
N GLU A 159 -11.29 17.54 -23.18
CA GLU A 159 -11.04 18.97 -23.26
C GLU A 159 -10.09 19.41 -22.14
N GLY A 160 -8.89 19.80 -22.49
CA GLY A 160 -7.88 20.34 -21.58
C GLY A 160 -7.96 21.86 -21.45
N ASN A 161 -7.45 22.40 -20.36
CA ASN A 161 -7.30 23.85 -20.20
C ASN A 161 -6.08 24.31 -21.03
N ARG A 162 -6.31 24.72 -22.26
CA ARG A 162 -5.29 25.11 -23.26
C ARG A 162 -4.33 26.21 -22.80
N LYS A 163 -4.63 26.91 -21.68
CA LYS A 163 -3.78 27.99 -21.15
C LYS A 163 -2.55 27.53 -20.36
N ALA A 164 -2.41 26.24 -20.06
CA ALA A 164 -1.29 25.69 -19.29
C ALA A 164 -0.31 24.87 -20.15
N GLU A 165 -0.40 24.93 -21.47
CA GLU A 165 0.38 24.10 -22.38
C GLU A 165 1.71 24.78 -22.72
N SER A 166 2.82 24.15 -22.30
CA SER A 166 4.14 24.45 -22.86
C SER A 166 4.16 24.08 -24.36
N GLU A 167 4.84 24.88 -25.16
CA GLU A 167 4.88 24.87 -26.65
C GLU A 167 5.29 23.52 -27.31
N ASN A 168 5.53 22.46 -26.55
CA ASN A 168 6.02 21.16 -27.04
C ASN A 168 5.04 19.98 -26.92
N ARG A 169 3.74 20.20 -26.69
CA ARG A 169 2.78 19.10 -26.57
C ARG A 169 2.16 18.74 -27.92
N LYS A 170 2.40 17.48 -28.36
CA LYS A 170 1.78 16.87 -29.53
C LYS A 170 0.41 16.24 -29.24
N GLN A 171 -0.28 16.64 -28.15
CA GLN A 171 -1.57 16.07 -27.82
C GLN A 171 -2.60 16.42 -28.91
N PRO A 172 -3.33 15.41 -29.44
CA PRO A 172 -4.35 15.65 -30.44
C PRO A 172 -5.55 16.44 -29.90
N SER A 173 -6.39 16.92 -30.78
CA SER A 173 -7.68 17.55 -30.43
C SER A 173 -8.56 16.58 -29.65
N PRO A 174 -9.48 17.09 -28.78
CA PRO A 174 -10.44 16.24 -28.08
C PRO A 174 -11.17 15.30 -29.04
N GLY A 175 -11.31 14.04 -28.61
CA GLY A 175 -11.93 12.99 -29.43
C GLY A 175 -11.36 11.60 -29.12
N THR A 176 -11.67 10.66 -29.98
CA THR A 176 -11.14 9.27 -29.86
C THR A 176 -10.19 9.01 -31.02
N THR A 177 -9.03 8.44 -30.72
CA THR A 177 -8.02 8.01 -31.70
C THR A 177 -7.46 6.66 -31.31
N ASN A 178 -6.91 5.93 -32.28
CA ASN A 178 -6.20 4.68 -32.02
C ASN A 178 -4.70 4.93 -32.12
N ILE A 179 -3.96 4.39 -31.14
CA ILE A 179 -2.51 4.47 -31.04
C ILE A 179 -1.95 3.05 -31.06
N SER A 180 -0.92 2.83 -31.85
CA SER A 180 -0.19 1.57 -31.88
C SER A 180 1.08 1.63 -31.03
N ALA A 181 1.33 0.60 -30.23
CA ALA A 181 2.54 0.51 -29.40
C ALA A 181 3.07 -0.91 -29.33
N ARG A 182 4.39 -1.08 -29.23
CA ARG A 182 4.94 -2.42 -28.97
C ARG A 182 4.58 -2.93 -27.59
N TRP A 183 4.53 -2.03 -26.58
CA TRP A 183 4.13 -2.35 -25.22
C TRP A 183 2.97 -1.47 -24.74
N PHE A 184 2.00 -2.11 -24.08
CA PHE A 184 0.99 -1.44 -23.27
C PHE A 184 1.25 -1.71 -21.79
N VAL A 185 1.43 -0.67 -20.99
CA VAL A 185 1.61 -0.78 -19.54
C VAL A 185 0.36 -0.26 -18.85
N ASP A 186 -0.38 -1.14 -18.18
CA ASP A 186 -1.50 -0.74 -17.35
C ASP A 186 -1.00 -0.32 -15.96
N ALA A 187 -0.95 0.98 -15.71
CA ALA A 187 -0.67 1.63 -14.44
C ALA A 187 -1.88 2.45 -13.95
N SER A 188 -3.09 2.09 -14.38
CA SER A 188 -4.34 2.79 -14.11
C SER A 188 -4.82 2.67 -12.64
N GLY A 189 -4.00 2.04 -11.79
CA GLY A 189 -4.32 1.83 -10.39
C GLY A 189 -5.53 0.93 -10.21
N VAL A 190 -6.41 1.29 -9.29
CA VAL A 190 -7.61 0.49 -8.97
C VAL A 190 -8.64 0.40 -10.11
N ALA A 191 -8.49 1.20 -11.17
CA ALA A 191 -9.30 1.06 -12.38
C ALA A 191 -8.97 -0.25 -13.10
N ALA A 192 -7.69 -0.70 -13.08
CA ALA A 192 -7.23 -1.98 -13.63
C ALA A 192 -7.83 -2.24 -15.02
N VAL A 193 -7.65 -1.26 -15.93
CA VAL A 193 -8.43 -1.20 -17.18
C VAL A 193 -8.24 -2.44 -18.04
N LEU A 194 -7.01 -2.92 -18.21
CA LEU A 194 -6.74 -4.11 -19.00
C LEU A 194 -7.21 -5.38 -18.26
N ALA A 195 -6.86 -5.51 -16.97
CA ALA A 195 -7.23 -6.71 -16.20
C ALA A 195 -8.75 -6.88 -16.10
N ARG A 196 -9.52 -5.78 -16.06
CA ARG A 196 -10.98 -5.83 -16.11
C ARG A 196 -11.51 -6.17 -17.50
N GLN A 197 -10.97 -5.56 -18.55
CA GLN A 197 -11.36 -5.83 -19.93
C GLN A 197 -11.21 -7.33 -20.24
N GLU A 198 -10.09 -7.92 -19.86
CA GLU A 198 -9.77 -9.32 -20.12
C GLU A 198 -10.37 -10.30 -19.09
N GLY A 199 -11.09 -9.79 -18.08
CA GLY A 199 -11.69 -10.61 -17.04
C GLY A 199 -10.68 -11.35 -16.16
N TRP A 200 -9.46 -10.83 -16.00
CA TRP A 200 -8.42 -11.45 -15.16
C TRP A 200 -8.53 -11.11 -13.68
N LEU A 201 -9.24 -10.04 -13.34
CA LEU A 201 -9.30 -9.57 -11.96
C LEU A 201 -10.15 -10.50 -11.09
N ARG A 202 -9.62 -10.91 -9.95
CA ARG A 202 -10.31 -11.77 -8.96
C ARG A 202 -10.33 -11.07 -7.60
N ALA A 203 -11.52 -10.89 -7.04
CA ALA A 203 -11.66 -10.41 -5.67
C ALA A 203 -11.14 -11.48 -4.67
N ASN A 204 -10.48 -11.01 -3.61
CA ASN A 204 -10.09 -11.90 -2.51
C ASN A 204 -11.19 -11.92 -1.45
N THR A 205 -12.11 -12.87 -1.57
CA THR A 205 -13.26 -13.02 -0.66
C THR A 205 -12.89 -13.56 0.72
N GLU A 206 -11.68 -14.08 0.91
CA GLU A 206 -11.18 -14.52 2.22
C GLU A 206 -10.88 -13.35 3.17
N HIS A 207 -10.84 -12.12 2.65
CA HIS A 207 -10.49 -10.92 3.42
C HIS A 207 -11.37 -9.73 3.02
N PRO A 208 -12.69 -9.77 3.32
CA PRO A 208 -13.62 -8.73 2.89
C PRO A 208 -13.46 -7.46 3.73
N THR A 209 -12.37 -6.71 3.49
CA THR A 209 -12.11 -5.45 4.18
C THR A 209 -12.73 -4.26 3.46
N THR A 210 -13.12 -3.27 4.26
CA THR A 210 -13.70 -2.01 3.80
C THR A 210 -12.92 -0.86 4.43
N ALA A 211 -12.72 0.21 3.67
CA ALA A 211 -12.10 1.45 4.15
C ALA A 211 -13.07 2.63 4.07
N VAL A 212 -12.95 3.52 5.08
CA VAL A 212 -13.58 4.85 5.13
C VAL A 212 -12.50 5.86 5.47
N TRP A 213 -12.40 6.97 4.73
CA TRP A 213 -11.33 7.95 5.01
C TRP A 213 -11.67 9.36 4.52
N ALA A 214 -10.95 10.32 5.08
CA ALA A 214 -10.98 11.73 4.66
C ALA A 214 -9.66 12.43 4.99
N ARG A 215 -9.44 13.62 4.45
CA ARG A 215 -8.45 14.59 4.92
C ARG A 215 -9.05 15.48 6.02
N TRP A 216 -8.24 15.76 7.03
CA TRP A 216 -8.62 16.47 8.23
C TRP A 216 -7.67 17.64 8.51
N THR A 217 -8.23 18.71 9.09
CA THR A 217 -7.50 19.85 9.64
C THR A 217 -7.80 19.99 11.12
N GLY A 218 -6.97 20.71 11.88
CA GLY A 218 -7.17 20.89 13.32
C GLY A 218 -6.94 19.62 14.16
N VAL A 219 -6.24 18.63 13.62
CA VAL A 219 -5.76 17.47 14.40
C VAL A 219 -4.66 17.95 15.35
N LYS A 220 -4.75 17.61 16.64
CA LYS A 220 -3.76 18.05 17.63
C LYS A 220 -2.37 17.46 17.33
N ASP A 221 -1.34 18.26 17.58
CA ASP A 221 0.04 17.83 17.48
C ASP A 221 0.37 16.85 18.63
N TRP A 222 0.78 15.64 18.27
CA TRP A 222 1.15 14.60 19.23
C TRP A 222 2.34 14.94 20.12
N ASP A 223 3.25 15.79 19.65
CA ASP A 223 4.44 16.24 20.38
C ASP A 223 4.30 17.70 20.86
N GLY A 224 3.08 18.27 20.76
CA GLY A 224 2.77 19.63 21.18
C GLY A 224 2.83 19.82 22.69
N VAL A 225 3.14 21.05 23.10
CA VAL A 225 3.29 21.44 24.51
C VAL A 225 2.02 21.17 25.32
N GLU A 226 0.85 21.36 24.74
CA GLU A 226 -0.44 21.13 25.40
C GLU A 226 -0.62 19.68 25.87
N LEU A 227 -0.30 18.73 24.99
CA LEU A 227 -0.35 17.30 25.34
C LEU A 227 0.74 16.93 26.34
N ALA A 228 1.93 17.49 26.21
CA ALA A 228 3.03 17.24 27.13
C ALA A 228 2.74 17.77 28.54
N GLN A 229 2.08 18.91 28.66
CA GLN A 229 1.63 19.46 29.94
C GLN A 229 0.48 18.65 30.55
N LYS A 230 -0.46 18.20 29.73
CA LYS A 230 -1.61 17.40 30.17
C LYS A 230 -1.23 15.97 30.56
N PHE A 231 -0.24 15.37 29.89
CA PHE A 231 0.20 13.99 30.06
C PHE A 231 1.74 13.91 30.14
N PRO A 232 2.38 14.39 31.20
CA PRO A 232 3.84 14.52 31.27
C PRO A 232 4.57 13.17 31.24
N ASP A 233 4.10 12.15 31.94
CA ASP A 233 4.71 10.81 31.97
C ASP A 233 4.61 10.11 30.61
N TRP A 234 3.50 10.34 29.91
CA TRP A 234 3.32 9.85 28.55
C TRP A 234 4.28 10.54 27.57
N ALA A 235 4.44 11.85 27.67
CA ALA A 235 5.32 12.61 26.81
C ALA A 235 6.79 12.20 27.01
N GLN A 236 7.25 12.06 28.27
CA GLN A 236 8.61 11.69 28.62
C GLN A 236 8.97 10.24 28.29
N ALA A 237 8.00 9.35 28.13
CA ALA A 237 8.24 7.93 27.84
C ALA A 237 8.88 7.68 26.46
N CYS A 238 8.78 8.60 25.51
CA CYS A 238 9.24 8.47 24.14
C CYS A 238 10.24 9.58 23.80
N PHE A 239 11.43 9.19 23.34
CA PHE A 239 12.46 10.10 22.83
C PHE A 239 12.40 10.28 21.31
N GLY A 240 11.48 9.58 20.64
CA GLY A 240 11.17 9.73 19.23
C GLY A 240 10.12 10.81 19.00
N ILE A 241 9.66 10.91 17.77
CA ILE A 241 8.60 11.85 17.37
C ILE A 241 7.33 11.04 17.09
N ARG A 242 6.25 11.33 17.84
CA ARG A 242 4.93 10.76 17.60
C ARG A 242 4.19 11.48 16.48
N ALA A 243 4.38 12.79 16.35
CA ALA A 243 3.68 13.64 15.39
C ALA A 243 3.92 13.23 13.93
N THR A 244 5.11 12.74 13.57
CA THR A 244 5.45 12.29 12.22
C THR A 244 5.49 10.77 12.07
N ALA A 245 5.09 10.00 13.09
CA ALA A 245 4.82 8.57 12.94
C ALA A 245 3.47 8.34 12.24
N THR A 246 3.30 7.20 11.59
CA THR A 246 1.96 6.73 11.24
C THR A 246 1.33 6.16 12.50
N ASN A 247 0.37 6.87 13.07
CA ASN A 247 -0.34 6.43 14.27
C ASN A 247 -1.55 5.58 13.89
N HIS A 248 -1.74 4.47 14.62
CA HIS A 248 -2.85 3.54 14.39
C HIS A 248 -3.66 3.37 15.66
N LEU A 249 -4.97 3.63 15.59
CA LEU A 249 -5.90 3.15 16.62
C LEU A 249 -6.33 1.75 16.21
N VAL A 250 -6.39 0.82 17.16
CA VAL A 250 -6.71 -0.58 16.84
C VAL A 250 -7.78 -1.14 17.79
N GLY A 251 -8.64 -1.98 17.25
CA GLY A 251 -9.70 -2.63 17.99
C GLY A 251 -10.10 -3.99 17.40
N PRO A 252 -11.21 -4.59 17.86
CA PRO A 252 -11.69 -5.86 17.36
C PRO A 252 -12.09 -5.80 15.89
N GLY A 253 -11.28 -6.37 15.01
CA GLY A 253 -11.58 -6.45 13.58
C GLY A 253 -11.40 -5.15 12.79
N TRP A 254 -10.77 -4.13 13.37
CA TRP A 254 -10.54 -2.85 12.69
C TRP A 254 -9.25 -2.16 13.15
N TRP A 255 -8.77 -1.25 12.31
CA TRP A 255 -7.73 -0.30 12.63
C TRP A 255 -7.97 1.03 11.92
N ALA A 256 -7.48 2.11 12.51
CA ALA A 256 -7.48 3.42 11.89
C ALA A 256 -6.05 3.87 11.63
N TRP A 257 -5.84 4.67 10.58
CA TRP A 257 -4.60 5.40 10.40
C TRP A 257 -4.79 6.88 10.69
N ILE A 258 -3.75 7.52 11.19
CA ILE A 258 -3.62 8.96 11.33
C ILE A 258 -2.24 9.31 10.76
N ILE A 259 -2.22 9.88 9.56
CA ILE A 259 -1.03 10.16 8.78
C ILE A 259 -0.91 11.67 8.60
N PRO A 260 -0.02 12.36 9.33
CA PRO A 260 0.22 13.77 9.12
C PRO A 260 0.92 13.99 7.78
N LEU A 261 0.59 15.10 7.14
CA LEU A 261 1.17 15.53 5.87
C LEU A 261 1.79 16.91 6.02
N LYS A 262 2.76 17.22 5.18
CA LYS A 262 3.31 18.57 5.17
C LYS A 262 2.26 19.58 4.75
N GLY A 263 2.20 20.71 5.45
CA GLY A 263 1.16 21.72 5.22
C GLY A 263 -0.02 21.68 6.20
N GLY A 264 -0.03 20.72 7.14
CA GLY A 264 -1.01 20.67 8.24
C GLY A 264 -2.23 19.79 8.00
N ASP A 265 -2.44 19.30 6.79
CA ASP A 265 -3.46 18.28 6.52
C ASP A 265 -3.05 16.94 7.17
N VAL A 266 -4.04 16.20 7.66
CA VAL A 266 -3.85 14.85 8.20
C VAL A 266 -4.78 13.89 7.46
N SER A 267 -4.23 12.82 6.88
CA SER A 267 -5.05 11.75 6.31
C SER A 267 -5.48 10.81 7.43
N VAL A 268 -6.78 10.61 7.59
CA VAL A 268 -7.33 9.73 8.61
C VAL A 268 -8.40 8.83 8.00
N GLY A 269 -8.32 7.55 8.31
CA GLY A 269 -9.35 6.60 7.91
C GLY A 269 -9.34 5.35 8.76
N VAL A 270 -10.36 4.53 8.55
CA VAL A 270 -10.59 3.26 9.25
C VAL A 270 -10.69 2.15 8.21
N VAL A 271 -10.01 1.03 8.47
CA VAL A 271 -10.22 -0.22 7.73
C VAL A 271 -10.77 -1.25 8.68
N PHE A 272 -11.75 -1.99 8.23
CA PHE A 272 -12.37 -3.04 9.04
C PHE A 272 -12.72 -4.28 8.21
N ASP A 273 -12.66 -5.42 8.86
CA ASP A 273 -13.10 -6.70 8.32
C ASP A 273 -14.62 -6.84 8.53
N GLN A 274 -15.37 -6.93 7.44
CA GLN A 274 -16.84 -7.02 7.45
C GLN A 274 -17.38 -8.26 8.21
N ARG A 275 -16.54 -9.28 8.43
CA ARG A 275 -16.91 -10.49 9.21
C ARG A 275 -16.83 -10.24 10.71
N LEU A 276 -16.02 -9.28 11.14
CA LEU A 276 -15.72 -9.02 12.56
C LEU A 276 -16.36 -7.75 13.09
N MET A 277 -16.71 -6.82 12.21
CA MET A 277 -17.25 -5.52 12.58
C MET A 277 -18.29 -5.04 11.55
N THR A 278 -19.38 -4.46 12.05
CA THR A 278 -20.36 -3.71 11.25
C THR A 278 -20.13 -2.23 11.41
N TRP A 279 -20.09 -1.49 10.28
CA TRP A 279 -19.93 -0.04 10.32
C TRP A 279 -21.17 0.64 10.89
N PRO A 280 -21.03 1.68 11.74
CA PRO A 280 -22.18 2.40 12.30
C PRO A 280 -23.06 3.01 11.22
N GLU A 281 -24.37 3.05 11.49
CA GLU A 281 -25.39 3.64 10.62
C GLU A 281 -25.82 5.02 11.15
N GLY A 282 -26.55 5.79 10.33
CA GLY A 282 -27.11 7.11 10.65
C GLY A 282 -26.15 8.28 10.41
N GLY A 283 -26.68 9.43 10.00
CA GLY A 283 -25.92 10.63 9.70
C GLY A 283 -25.05 10.56 8.43
N SER A 284 -24.23 11.59 8.21
CA SER A 284 -23.28 11.62 7.09
C SER A 284 -22.12 10.63 7.33
N LEU A 285 -21.43 10.24 6.26
CA LEU A 285 -20.31 9.30 6.36
C LEU A 285 -19.15 9.90 7.16
N GLY A 286 -18.86 11.18 6.96
CA GLY A 286 -17.81 11.90 7.68
C GLY A 286 -18.13 12.03 9.18
N GLN A 287 -19.38 12.32 9.54
CA GLN A 287 -19.80 12.37 10.94
C GLN A 287 -19.65 11.00 11.61
N ARG A 288 -20.08 9.92 10.94
CA ARG A 288 -19.90 8.55 11.46
C ARG A 288 -18.43 8.19 11.66
N LEU A 289 -17.55 8.63 10.74
CA LEU A 289 -16.11 8.42 10.86
C LEU A 289 -15.56 9.16 12.08
N LYS A 290 -15.94 10.42 12.29
CA LYS A 290 -15.56 11.20 13.48
C LYS A 290 -16.04 10.54 14.76
N ASP A 291 -17.34 10.22 14.84
CA ASP A 291 -17.97 9.64 16.03
C ASP A 291 -17.34 8.28 16.38
N PHE A 292 -16.93 7.52 15.35
CA PHE A 292 -16.23 6.25 15.55
C PHE A 292 -14.84 6.46 16.15
N LEU A 293 -14.07 7.39 15.61
CA LEU A 293 -12.70 7.69 16.07
C LEU A 293 -12.66 8.25 17.49
N VAL A 294 -13.56 9.17 17.85
CA VAL A 294 -13.58 9.81 19.17
C VAL A 294 -14.08 8.90 20.32
N LYS A 295 -14.64 7.73 20.00
CA LYS A 295 -14.91 6.69 21.02
C LYS A 295 -13.61 6.14 21.62
N HIS A 296 -12.54 6.09 20.84
CA HIS A 296 -11.22 5.72 21.33
C HIS A 296 -10.61 6.90 22.11
N PRO A 297 -10.08 6.73 23.37
CA PRO A 297 -9.57 7.84 24.17
C PRO A 297 -8.50 8.68 23.45
N VAL A 298 -7.58 8.02 22.73
CA VAL A 298 -6.59 8.70 21.88
C VAL A 298 -7.28 9.48 20.75
N GLY A 299 -8.25 8.87 20.07
CA GLY A 299 -9.00 9.54 19.00
C GLY A 299 -9.75 10.75 19.52
N ARG A 300 -10.37 10.66 20.70
CA ARG A 300 -11.05 11.78 21.34
C ARG A 300 -10.10 12.94 21.65
N GLU A 301 -8.91 12.64 22.17
CA GLU A 301 -7.93 13.69 22.50
C GLU A 301 -7.35 14.35 21.25
N ILE A 302 -7.00 13.56 20.24
CA ILE A 302 -6.29 14.05 19.04
C ILE A 302 -7.24 14.63 17.99
N MET A 303 -8.43 14.04 17.84
CA MET A 303 -9.37 14.34 16.76
C MET A 303 -10.59 15.16 17.23
N GLY A 304 -10.70 15.48 18.52
CA GLY A 304 -11.92 16.11 19.08
C GLY A 304 -12.35 17.37 18.34
N ASP A 305 -11.41 18.27 18.06
CA ASP A 305 -11.65 19.54 17.39
C ASP A 305 -11.41 19.48 15.86
N ALA A 306 -10.97 18.34 15.34
CA ALA A 306 -10.63 18.19 13.94
C ALA A 306 -11.86 18.34 13.02
N GLN A 307 -11.63 18.94 11.86
CA GLN A 307 -12.63 19.24 10.85
C GLN A 307 -12.32 18.48 9.54
N TRP A 308 -13.35 18.18 8.78
CA TRP A 308 -13.25 17.55 7.45
C TRP A 308 -14.18 18.23 6.45
N ARG A 309 -14.04 17.90 5.20
CA ARG A 309 -15.00 18.27 4.14
C ARG A 309 -15.77 17.04 3.73
N GLU A 310 -17.10 17.09 3.72
CA GLU A 310 -17.92 15.92 3.37
C GLU A 310 -17.67 15.47 1.92
N SER A 311 -17.33 16.38 1.02
CA SER A 311 -16.95 16.07 -0.37
C SER A 311 -15.63 15.31 -0.51
N ASP A 312 -14.82 15.24 0.56
CA ASP A 312 -13.54 14.51 0.62
C ASP A 312 -13.65 13.23 1.48
N VAL A 313 -14.86 12.79 1.77
CA VAL A 313 -15.08 11.53 2.49
C VAL A 313 -15.30 10.40 1.50
N HIS A 314 -14.53 9.36 1.64
CA HIS A 314 -14.51 8.24 0.71
C HIS A 314 -14.88 6.93 1.41
N TRP A 315 -15.48 6.02 0.64
CA TRP A 315 -15.84 4.68 1.05
C TRP A 315 -15.47 3.67 -0.02
N ARG A 316 -14.81 2.58 0.36
CA ARG A 316 -14.51 1.51 -0.58
C ARG A 316 -14.64 0.14 0.10
N LYS A 317 -15.49 -0.72 -0.47
CA LYS A 317 -15.71 -2.11 -0.04
C LYS A 317 -14.80 -3.09 -0.79
N ASN A 318 -14.57 -4.24 -0.17
CA ASN A 318 -13.90 -5.39 -0.77
C ASN A 318 -12.55 -5.00 -1.39
N LEU A 319 -11.66 -4.46 -0.51
CA LEU A 319 -10.39 -3.89 -0.95
C LEU A 319 -9.49 -4.88 -1.70
N PRO A 320 -9.25 -6.13 -1.21
CA PRO A 320 -8.25 -7.01 -1.81
C PRO A 320 -8.70 -7.67 -3.10
N TYR A 321 -7.82 -7.64 -4.08
CA TYR A 321 -7.97 -8.35 -5.36
C TYR A 321 -6.61 -8.68 -5.97
N CYS A 322 -6.61 -9.61 -6.92
CA CYS A 322 -5.42 -10.00 -7.66
C CYS A 322 -5.78 -10.35 -9.09
N SER A 323 -4.98 -9.94 -10.05
CA SER A 323 -5.07 -10.40 -11.42
C SER A 323 -4.53 -11.84 -11.55
N THR A 324 -5.13 -12.64 -12.41
CA THR A 324 -4.61 -13.97 -12.76
C THR A 324 -3.42 -13.89 -13.73
N THR A 325 -3.25 -12.74 -14.40
CA THR A 325 -2.18 -12.48 -15.36
C THR A 325 -1.60 -11.11 -15.09
N PHE A 326 -0.28 -11.00 -14.92
CA PHE A 326 0.42 -9.74 -14.68
C PHE A 326 1.14 -9.20 -15.90
N ALA A 327 1.53 -10.08 -16.83
CA ALA A 327 2.20 -9.68 -18.06
C ALA A 327 1.97 -10.71 -19.16
N GLY A 328 2.17 -10.29 -20.39
CA GLY A 328 2.19 -11.11 -21.60
C GLY A 328 3.11 -10.51 -22.64
N ASP A 329 3.07 -11.05 -23.87
CA ASP A 329 3.82 -10.44 -24.96
C ASP A 329 3.21 -9.08 -25.32
N GLY A 330 3.97 -8.03 -25.04
CA GLY A 330 3.60 -6.65 -25.32
C GLY A 330 2.70 -5.98 -24.29
N PHE A 331 2.48 -6.55 -23.09
CA PHE A 331 1.79 -5.84 -22.02
C PHE A 331 2.31 -6.20 -20.61
N ALA A 332 2.12 -5.28 -19.66
CA ALA A 332 2.38 -5.50 -18.24
C ALA A 332 1.40 -4.71 -17.36
N LEU A 333 1.07 -5.25 -16.17
CA LEU A 333 0.28 -4.59 -15.14
C LEU A 333 1.21 -4.10 -14.03
N VAL A 334 1.09 -2.83 -13.65
CA VAL A 334 1.96 -2.19 -12.66
C VAL A 334 1.16 -1.64 -11.48
N GLY A 335 1.64 -1.89 -10.27
CA GLY A 335 1.00 -1.44 -9.04
C GLY A 335 -0.40 -2.03 -8.84
N ASP A 336 -1.33 -1.19 -8.41
CA ASP A 336 -2.70 -1.61 -8.11
C ASP A 336 -3.49 -2.06 -9.36
N ALA A 337 -3.01 -1.79 -10.57
CA ALA A 337 -3.62 -2.36 -11.78
C ALA A 337 -3.51 -3.90 -11.83
N GLY A 338 -2.49 -4.46 -11.19
CA GLY A 338 -2.30 -5.91 -11.08
C GLY A 338 -2.88 -6.52 -9.81
N ALA A 339 -2.70 -5.90 -8.65
CA ALA A 339 -3.18 -6.44 -7.38
C ALA A 339 -3.21 -5.40 -6.27
N PHE A 340 -4.15 -5.57 -5.35
CA PHE A 340 -4.21 -4.85 -4.08
C PHE A 340 -4.44 -5.84 -2.94
N MET A 341 -3.66 -5.78 -1.86
CA MET A 341 -3.81 -6.69 -0.71
C MET A 341 -4.61 -6.07 0.42
N ASP A 342 -3.95 -5.22 1.18
CA ASP A 342 -4.48 -4.53 2.36
C ASP A 342 -3.57 -3.35 2.68
N PRO A 343 -4.08 -2.18 3.13
CA PRO A 343 -3.22 -1.04 3.42
C PRO A 343 -2.44 -1.15 4.74
N PHE A 344 -2.70 -2.16 5.58
CA PHE A 344 -1.96 -2.38 6.82
C PHE A 344 -0.48 -2.66 6.54
N TYR A 345 0.41 -1.99 7.24
CA TYR A 345 1.87 -1.97 6.98
C TYR A 345 2.30 -1.31 5.67
N SER A 346 1.39 -0.67 4.92
CA SER A 346 1.69 0.16 3.74
C SER A 346 2.44 -0.54 2.59
N PRO A 347 2.04 -1.73 2.12
CA PRO A 347 2.78 -2.49 1.09
C PRO A 347 2.61 -1.95 -0.34
N GLY A 348 1.65 -1.05 -0.59
CA GLY A 348 1.24 -0.65 -1.94
C GLY A 348 2.37 -0.05 -2.77
N MET A 349 3.17 0.87 -2.22
CA MET A 349 4.29 1.46 -2.96
C MET A 349 5.45 0.49 -3.14
N ASP A 350 5.64 -0.50 -2.24
CA ASP A 350 6.60 -1.58 -2.45
C ASP A 350 6.19 -2.43 -3.66
N TRP A 351 4.87 -2.71 -3.79
CA TRP A 351 4.32 -3.40 -4.93
C TRP A 351 4.52 -2.63 -6.23
N VAL A 352 4.36 -1.30 -6.21
CA VAL A 352 4.71 -0.43 -7.35
C VAL A 352 6.19 -0.57 -7.69
N ALA A 353 7.10 -0.53 -6.71
CA ALA A 353 8.54 -0.64 -6.94
C ALA A 353 8.92 -1.96 -7.63
N PHE A 354 8.40 -3.09 -7.13
CA PHE A 354 8.65 -4.41 -7.72
C PHE A 354 8.08 -4.54 -9.13
N THR A 355 6.83 -4.15 -9.33
CA THR A 355 6.16 -4.31 -10.64
C THR A 355 6.73 -3.37 -11.68
N SER A 356 6.99 -2.09 -11.37
CA SER A 356 7.62 -1.14 -12.30
C SER A 356 9.01 -1.60 -12.73
N TRP A 357 9.83 -2.03 -11.75
CA TRP A 357 11.19 -2.52 -12.04
C TRP A 357 11.15 -3.76 -12.95
N SER A 358 10.38 -4.77 -12.57
CA SER A 358 10.29 -6.02 -13.33
C SER A 358 9.73 -5.83 -14.74
N SER A 359 8.70 -4.97 -14.90
CA SER A 359 8.15 -4.63 -16.22
C SER A 359 9.18 -3.93 -17.11
N ALA A 360 9.94 -2.97 -16.55
CA ALA A 360 11.01 -2.30 -17.29
C ALA A 360 12.09 -3.30 -17.76
N GLN A 361 12.48 -4.27 -16.90
CA GLN A 361 13.46 -5.29 -17.28
C GLN A 361 12.96 -6.20 -18.43
N MET A 362 11.68 -6.54 -18.47
CA MET A 362 11.08 -7.29 -19.58
C MET A 362 11.12 -6.49 -20.90
N ILE A 363 10.79 -5.20 -20.85
CA ILE A 363 10.85 -4.31 -22.01
C ILE A 363 12.29 -4.22 -22.56
N PHE A 364 13.28 -4.08 -21.67
CA PHE A 364 14.68 -4.08 -22.08
C PHE A 364 15.14 -5.41 -22.68
N ALA A 365 14.71 -6.53 -22.10
CA ALA A 365 15.03 -7.85 -22.60
C ALA A 365 14.51 -8.06 -24.03
N GLN A 366 13.27 -7.64 -24.29
CA GLN A 366 12.71 -7.71 -25.65
C GLN A 366 13.51 -6.85 -26.64
N GLN A 367 13.95 -5.66 -26.24
CA GLN A 367 14.76 -4.81 -27.13
C GLN A 367 16.13 -5.41 -27.44
N ARG A 368 16.66 -6.24 -26.55
CA ARG A 368 17.87 -7.03 -26.81
C ARG A 368 17.61 -8.28 -27.65
N GLY A 369 16.35 -8.54 -28.04
CA GLY A 369 15.97 -9.72 -28.82
C GLY A 369 15.92 -11.01 -28.01
N GLU A 370 15.79 -10.92 -26.67
CA GLU A 370 15.66 -12.10 -25.81
C GLU A 370 14.28 -12.77 -25.97
N ASP A 371 14.22 -14.09 -25.77
CA ASP A 371 12.95 -14.82 -25.74
C ASP A 371 12.10 -14.35 -24.55
N MET A 372 10.93 -13.84 -24.85
CA MET A 372 10.01 -13.28 -23.87
C MET A 372 9.21 -14.32 -23.09
N ALA A 373 8.98 -15.50 -23.66
CA ALA A 373 8.10 -16.51 -23.05
C ALA A 373 8.56 -16.91 -21.63
N PRO A 374 9.84 -17.29 -21.40
CA PRO A 374 10.30 -17.65 -20.06
C PRO A 374 10.31 -16.46 -19.09
N LEU A 375 10.53 -15.22 -19.57
CA LEU A 375 10.54 -14.02 -18.74
C LEU A 375 9.13 -13.67 -18.27
N VAL A 376 8.16 -13.70 -19.17
CA VAL A 376 6.73 -13.49 -18.88
C VAL A 376 6.22 -14.56 -17.91
N GLU A 377 6.56 -15.83 -18.15
CA GLU A 377 6.18 -16.93 -17.25
C GLU A 377 6.77 -16.74 -15.84
N LYS A 378 8.06 -16.40 -15.75
CA LYS A 378 8.73 -16.10 -14.48
C LYS A 378 8.06 -14.92 -13.77
N HIS A 379 7.75 -13.84 -14.49
CA HIS A 379 7.09 -12.66 -13.96
C HIS A 379 5.71 -13.02 -13.36
N ASN A 380 4.84 -13.63 -14.14
CA ASN A 380 3.50 -14.05 -13.70
C ASN A 380 3.56 -14.98 -12.49
N ARG A 381 4.43 -15.99 -12.52
CA ARG A 381 4.62 -16.93 -11.42
C ARG A 381 5.12 -16.24 -10.14
N SER A 382 6.09 -15.33 -10.27
CA SER A 382 6.67 -14.61 -9.12
C SER A 382 5.67 -13.69 -8.46
N PHE A 383 4.91 -12.91 -9.22
CA PHE A 383 3.93 -11.96 -8.68
C PHE A 383 2.69 -12.66 -8.10
N SER A 384 2.13 -13.66 -8.80
CA SER A 384 1.01 -14.45 -8.26
C SER A 384 1.40 -15.16 -6.95
N ARG A 385 2.60 -15.76 -6.92
CA ARG A 385 3.12 -16.41 -5.71
C ARG A 385 3.38 -15.43 -4.58
N SER A 386 3.97 -14.28 -4.89
CA SER A 386 4.22 -13.22 -3.92
C SER A 386 2.92 -12.73 -3.29
N TYR A 387 1.93 -12.39 -4.10
CA TYR A 387 0.61 -11.97 -3.60
C TYR A 387 0.02 -13.00 -2.65
N ALA A 388 -0.10 -14.25 -3.09
CA ALA A 388 -0.73 -15.32 -2.30
C ALA A 388 0.00 -15.57 -0.97
N ARG A 389 1.35 -15.57 -1.00
CA ARG A 389 2.17 -15.84 0.19
C ARG A 389 2.20 -14.64 1.14
N TRP A 390 2.35 -13.43 0.62
CA TRP A 390 2.37 -12.22 1.43
C TRP A 390 1.03 -12.03 2.13
N PHE A 391 -0.07 -12.19 1.38
CA PHE A 391 -1.42 -12.20 1.95
C PHE A 391 -1.57 -13.24 3.07
N ALA A 392 -1.22 -14.51 2.80
CA ALA A 392 -1.40 -15.60 3.75
C ALA A 392 -0.48 -15.50 4.99
N ALA A 393 0.70 -14.88 4.85
CA ALA A 393 1.65 -14.72 5.95
C ALA A 393 1.29 -13.57 6.89
N ILE A 394 0.75 -12.46 6.35
CA ILE A 394 0.60 -11.20 7.11
C ILE A 394 -0.85 -10.82 7.34
N TYR A 395 -1.70 -10.86 6.30
CA TYR A 395 -3.02 -10.20 6.34
C TYR A 395 -4.17 -11.10 6.72
N LYS A 396 -4.16 -12.35 6.25
CA LYS A 396 -5.29 -13.30 6.36
C LYS A 396 -5.87 -13.41 7.77
N ASP A 397 -5.01 -13.49 8.76
CA ASP A 397 -5.40 -13.72 10.17
C ASP A 397 -5.24 -12.46 11.05
N LYS A 398 -4.73 -11.36 10.51
CA LYS A 398 -4.31 -10.17 11.27
C LYS A 398 -5.44 -9.51 12.05
N TYR A 399 -6.59 -9.32 11.43
CA TYR A 399 -7.73 -8.60 12.02
C TYR A 399 -8.34 -9.30 13.25
N GLU A 400 -8.10 -10.61 13.39
CA GLU A 400 -8.53 -11.36 14.55
C GLU A 400 -7.84 -10.92 15.85
N TYR A 401 -6.59 -10.48 15.78
CA TYR A 401 -5.78 -10.25 16.98
C TYR A 401 -5.11 -8.88 17.07
N MET A 402 -5.08 -8.10 16.00
CA MET A 402 -4.34 -6.84 15.94
C MET A 402 -4.75 -5.83 17.02
N GLY A 403 -5.98 -5.88 17.52
CA GLY A 403 -6.47 -5.04 18.59
C GLY A 403 -6.22 -5.58 20.02
N ASP A 404 -5.51 -6.71 20.18
CA ASP A 404 -5.08 -7.23 21.49
C ASP A 404 -3.59 -6.95 21.69
N PHE A 405 -3.25 -6.12 22.67
CA PHE A 405 -1.87 -5.66 22.91
C PHE A 405 -0.88 -6.81 23.09
N ASP A 406 -1.24 -7.84 23.89
CA ASP A 406 -0.32 -8.96 24.16
C ASP A 406 -0.01 -9.77 22.89
N LEU A 407 -0.98 -9.94 22.02
CA LEU A 407 -0.81 -10.65 20.75
C LEU A 407 -0.10 -9.78 19.73
N MET A 408 -0.54 -8.52 19.60
CA MET A 408 0.05 -7.60 18.61
C MET A 408 1.51 -7.27 18.93
N ARG A 409 1.92 -7.16 20.20
CA ARG A 409 3.34 -6.92 20.54
C ARG A 409 4.28 -8.05 20.12
N ILE A 410 3.78 -9.29 20.09
CA ILE A 410 4.53 -10.44 19.57
C ILE A 410 4.64 -10.32 18.06
N ALA A 411 3.49 -10.18 17.37
CA ALA A 411 3.43 -10.05 15.93
C ALA A 411 4.27 -8.86 15.43
N PHE A 412 4.14 -7.68 16.03
CA PHE A 412 4.87 -6.49 15.64
C PHE A 412 6.39 -6.69 15.64
N GLN A 413 6.93 -7.31 16.70
CA GLN A 413 8.37 -7.55 16.79
C GLN A 413 8.85 -8.64 15.81
N MET A 414 8.04 -9.67 15.57
CA MET A 414 8.37 -10.73 14.63
C MET A 414 8.19 -10.28 13.18
N ASP A 415 7.05 -9.67 12.83
CA ASP A 415 6.78 -9.20 11.47
C ASP A 415 7.84 -8.19 11.02
N LEU A 416 8.06 -7.13 11.82
CA LEU A 416 9.03 -6.08 11.47
C LEU A 416 10.48 -6.59 11.55
N GLY A 417 10.82 -7.39 12.56
CA GLY A 417 12.16 -7.96 12.67
C GLY A 417 12.51 -8.81 11.44
N LEU A 418 11.63 -9.71 11.02
CA LEU A 418 11.80 -10.55 9.84
C LEU A 418 11.76 -9.73 8.54
N TYR A 419 10.89 -8.72 8.46
CA TYR A 419 10.86 -7.80 7.34
C TYR A 419 12.19 -7.05 7.18
N TYR A 420 12.72 -6.47 8.27
CA TYR A 420 14.00 -5.75 8.22
C TYR A 420 15.18 -6.65 7.84
N LEU A 421 15.26 -7.86 8.40
CA LEU A 421 16.37 -8.77 8.11
C LEU A 421 16.25 -9.45 6.74
N GLY A 422 15.05 -9.85 6.37
CA GLY A 422 14.83 -10.71 5.19
C GLY A 422 14.41 -9.97 3.93
N VAL A 423 13.75 -8.82 4.05
CA VAL A 423 13.12 -8.11 2.94
C VAL A 423 13.72 -6.72 2.75
N ALA A 424 13.53 -5.82 3.71
CA ALA A 424 13.94 -4.43 3.59
C ALA A 424 15.46 -4.24 3.44
N SER A 425 16.27 -5.15 4.00
CA SER A 425 17.72 -5.10 3.86
C SER A 425 18.22 -5.46 2.45
N GLN A 426 17.43 -6.18 1.65
CA GLN A 426 17.89 -6.70 0.36
C GLN A 426 18.26 -5.61 -0.65
N PRO A 427 17.46 -4.56 -0.90
CA PRO A 427 17.85 -3.48 -1.80
C PRO A 427 19.12 -2.74 -1.35
N PHE A 428 19.36 -2.64 -0.04
CA PHE A 428 20.56 -1.98 0.49
C PHE A 428 21.82 -2.85 0.36
N LYS A 429 21.68 -4.17 0.27
CA LYS A 429 22.78 -5.13 0.09
C LYS A 429 23.06 -5.44 -1.38
N LEU A 430 22.01 -5.65 -2.17
CA LEU A 430 22.08 -6.16 -3.54
C LEU A 430 21.77 -5.09 -4.60
N GLY A 431 21.46 -3.86 -4.17
CA GLY A 431 21.03 -2.81 -5.08
C GLY A 431 19.68 -3.11 -5.74
N THR A 432 19.47 -2.53 -6.90
CA THR A 432 18.22 -2.67 -7.67
C THR A 432 17.90 -4.09 -8.11
N LYS A 433 18.87 -5.00 -8.15
CA LYS A 433 18.65 -6.43 -8.44
C LYS A 433 17.64 -7.06 -7.47
N ALA A 434 17.56 -6.58 -6.23
CA ALA A 434 16.61 -7.05 -5.26
C ALA A 434 15.14 -6.72 -5.63
N LEU A 435 14.90 -5.72 -6.47
CA LEU A 435 13.56 -5.34 -6.94
C LEU A 435 13.01 -6.29 -8.03
N ALA A 436 13.84 -7.16 -8.59
CA ALA A 436 13.39 -8.17 -9.54
C ALA A 436 12.63 -9.33 -8.87
N GLU A 437 12.78 -9.49 -7.55
CA GLU A 437 12.22 -10.62 -6.80
C GLU A 437 11.27 -10.09 -5.70
N PRO A 438 9.95 -10.08 -5.95
CA PRO A 438 8.98 -9.61 -4.96
C PRO A 438 8.96 -10.52 -3.72
N VAL A 439 8.40 -10.01 -2.62
CA VAL A 439 8.41 -10.66 -1.30
C VAL A 439 7.88 -12.10 -1.37
N PHE A 440 8.58 -13.05 -0.77
CA PHE A 440 8.25 -14.48 -0.74
C PHE A 440 8.21 -15.20 -2.11
N SER A 441 8.72 -14.60 -3.19
CA SER A 441 8.76 -15.24 -4.50
C SER A 441 9.85 -16.32 -4.64
N THR A 442 10.98 -16.13 -3.94
CA THR A 442 12.17 -16.95 -4.06
C THR A 442 12.17 -18.22 -3.18
N PRO A 443 12.87 -19.31 -3.58
CA PRO A 443 12.98 -20.51 -2.76
C PRO A 443 13.52 -20.28 -1.35
N PRO A 444 14.57 -19.46 -1.09
CA PRO A 444 15.08 -19.20 0.25
C PRO A 444 14.08 -18.50 1.17
N SER A 445 13.06 -17.84 0.64
CA SER A 445 12.02 -17.17 1.45
C SER A 445 10.91 -18.11 1.94
N VAL A 446 10.85 -19.35 1.43
CA VAL A 446 9.78 -20.32 1.75
C VAL A 446 9.71 -20.68 3.23
N PRO A 447 10.81 -21.01 3.93
CA PRO A 447 10.77 -21.30 5.36
C PRO A 447 10.23 -20.11 6.16
N PHE A 448 10.65 -18.89 5.83
CA PHE A 448 10.16 -17.67 6.49
C PHE A 448 8.66 -17.46 6.25
N PHE A 449 8.19 -17.67 5.03
CA PHE A 449 6.76 -17.65 4.73
C PHE A 449 5.97 -18.61 5.60
N HIS A 450 6.37 -19.89 5.67
CA HIS A 450 5.66 -20.88 6.47
C HIS A 450 5.70 -20.55 7.98
N PHE A 451 6.82 -20.07 8.46
CA PHE A 451 6.95 -19.65 9.86
C PHE A 451 6.03 -18.47 10.17
N MET A 452 6.03 -17.43 9.33
CA MET A 452 5.17 -16.26 9.52
C MET A 452 3.68 -16.62 9.45
N LYS A 453 3.28 -17.40 8.45
CA LYS A 453 1.91 -17.93 8.34
C LYS A 453 1.50 -18.71 9.58
N PHE A 454 2.41 -19.56 10.11
CA PHE A 454 2.13 -20.40 11.28
C PHE A 454 1.88 -19.57 12.53
N TYR A 455 2.81 -18.67 12.93
CA TYR A 455 2.60 -17.91 14.16
C TYR A 455 1.43 -16.93 14.06
N ASN A 456 1.22 -16.27 12.92
CA ASN A 456 0.09 -15.37 12.72
C ASN A 456 -1.25 -16.12 12.91
N ARG A 457 -1.37 -17.31 12.30
CA ARG A 457 -2.54 -18.18 12.49
C ARG A 457 -2.71 -18.64 13.94
N ARG A 458 -1.60 -18.93 14.65
CA ARG A 458 -1.65 -19.30 16.09
C ARG A 458 -2.16 -18.14 16.93
N LEU A 459 -1.64 -16.91 16.70
CA LEU A 459 -2.11 -15.72 17.40
C LEU A 459 -3.61 -15.47 17.19
N ALA A 460 -4.10 -15.66 15.97
CA ALA A 460 -5.54 -15.54 15.68
C ALA A 460 -6.39 -16.58 16.44
N ARG A 461 -5.94 -17.84 16.52
CA ARG A 461 -6.63 -18.86 17.31
C ARG A 461 -6.67 -18.52 18.79
N ILE A 462 -5.58 -18.01 19.34
CA ILE A 462 -5.52 -17.55 20.74
C ILE A 462 -6.48 -16.36 20.95
N ALA A 463 -6.53 -15.41 19.99
CA ALA A 463 -7.44 -14.27 20.06
C ALA A 463 -8.90 -14.70 20.10
N ARG A 464 -9.30 -15.65 19.24
CA ARG A 464 -10.67 -16.22 19.26
C ARG A 464 -10.99 -16.88 20.61
N SER A 465 -10.05 -17.69 21.14
CA SER A 465 -10.20 -18.29 22.46
C SER A 465 -10.30 -17.23 23.58
N ARG A 466 -9.55 -16.13 23.50
CA ARG A 466 -9.65 -15.00 24.43
C ARG A 466 -11.02 -14.33 24.39
N ARG A 467 -11.57 -14.09 23.17
CA ARG A 467 -12.94 -13.52 23.03
C ARG A 467 -13.99 -14.43 23.66
N GLN A 468 -13.95 -15.74 23.38
CA GLN A 468 -14.88 -16.71 23.98
C GLN A 468 -14.83 -16.71 25.52
N ARG A 469 -13.66 -16.46 26.11
CA ARG A 469 -13.47 -16.40 27.57
C ARG A 469 -13.66 -15.02 28.18
N GLY A 470 -13.98 -13.99 27.39
CA GLY A 470 -14.14 -12.62 27.88
C GLY A 470 -12.84 -11.96 28.36
N VAL A 471 -11.66 -12.44 27.93
CA VAL A 471 -10.34 -11.91 28.37
C VAL A 471 -9.54 -11.25 27.24
N TRP A 472 -10.16 -11.03 26.08
CA TRP A 472 -9.56 -10.33 24.96
C TRP A 472 -9.29 -8.87 25.34
N GLY A 473 -8.12 -8.36 24.98
CA GLY A 473 -7.72 -6.97 25.26
C GLY A 473 -7.44 -6.66 26.74
N ARG A 474 -7.29 -7.67 27.59
CA ARG A 474 -7.02 -7.49 29.03
C ARG A 474 -5.76 -6.67 29.34
N ALA A 475 -4.82 -6.58 28.42
CA ALA A 475 -3.57 -5.82 28.54
C ALA A 475 -3.56 -4.54 27.69
N ASN A 476 -4.73 -4.07 27.27
CA ASN A 476 -4.86 -2.88 26.42
C ASN A 476 -4.78 -1.57 27.21
N ASP A 477 -4.56 -1.64 28.49
CA ASP A 477 -4.41 -0.50 29.39
C ASP A 477 -3.02 -0.43 30.01
N SER A 478 -2.48 0.78 30.13
CA SER A 478 -1.27 1.14 30.89
C SER A 478 0.00 0.34 30.53
N ARG A 479 0.07 -0.25 29.34
CA ARG A 479 1.20 -1.02 28.87
C ARG A 479 1.92 -0.30 27.75
N ARG A 480 3.24 -0.31 27.77
CA ARG A 480 4.06 0.27 26.69
C ARG A 480 5.09 -0.73 26.18
N LEU A 481 5.17 -0.88 24.87
CA LEU A 481 6.28 -1.53 24.17
C LEU A 481 6.94 -0.49 23.27
N LEU A 482 7.97 0.18 23.80
CA LEU A 482 8.75 1.15 23.03
C LEU A 482 10.07 0.48 22.61
N VAL A 483 10.15 0.13 21.32
CA VAL A 483 11.31 -0.54 20.74
C VAL A 483 12.40 0.48 20.37
N PRO A 484 13.69 0.14 20.51
CA PRO A 484 14.79 1.05 20.13
C PRO A 484 14.91 1.27 18.62
N GLY A 485 14.05 0.64 17.83
CA GLY A 485 14.06 0.63 16.37
C GLY A 485 14.68 -0.66 15.81
N PHE A 486 14.28 -0.98 14.59
CA PHE A 486 14.83 -2.09 13.82
C PHE A 486 15.96 -1.58 12.92
N THR A 487 16.93 -2.44 12.64
CA THR A 487 18.08 -2.14 11.79
C THR A 487 18.37 -3.33 10.89
N PHE A 488 19.23 -3.16 9.87
CA PHE A 488 19.68 -4.26 9.01
C PHE A 488 20.82 -5.09 9.63
N SER A 489 21.14 -4.84 10.89
CA SER A 489 22.19 -5.57 11.62
C SER A 489 21.62 -6.77 12.39
N PRO A 490 22.47 -7.74 12.78
CA PRO A 490 22.09 -8.87 13.63
C PRO A 490 21.45 -8.47 14.97
N LYS A 491 21.63 -7.22 15.44
CA LYS A 491 20.99 -6.70 16.65
C LYS A 491 19.46 -6.76 16.60
N THR A 492 18.88 -6.73 15.39
CA THR A 492 17.43 -6.93 15.17
C THR A 492 16.94 -8.32 15.58
N ALA A 493 17.81 -9.33 15.65
CA ALA A 493 17.44 -10.66 16.15
C ALA A 493 17.00 -10.66 17.64
N GLY A 494 17.52 -9.74 18.45
CA GLY A 494 17.16 -9.67 19.88
C GLY A 494 15.65 -9.44 20.13
N PRO A 495 15.00 -8.44 19.52
CA PRO A 495 13.55 -8.28 19.56
C PRO A 495 12.78 -9.51 19.06
N ILE A 496 13.23 -10.15 17.99
CA ILE A 496 12.59 -11.36 17.44
C ILE A 496 12.65 -12.50 18.47
N LEU A 497 13.82 -12.77 19.03
CA LEU A 497 13.99 -13.83 20.04
C LEU A 497 13.14 -13.59 21.29
N ARG A 498 13.08 -12.35 21.79
CA ARG A 498 12.19 -11.99 22.89
C ARG A 498 10.71 -12.19 22.55
N ALA A 499 10.30 -11.90 21.33
CA ALA A 499 8.94 -12.17 20.88
C ALA A 499 8.65 -13.67 20.78
N MET A 500 9.60 -14.45 20.27
CA MET A 500 9.49 -15.92 20.20
C MET A 500 9.37 -16.55 21.59
N THR A 501 10.19 -16.14 22.58
CA THR A 501 10.08 -16.64 23.96
C THR A 501 8.74 -16.28 24.60
N ARG A 502 8.22 -15.06 24.35
CA ARG A 502 6.88 -14.67 24.82
C ARG A 502 5.79 -15.48 24.14
N TRP A 503 5.91 -15.74 22.85
CA TRP A 503 4.97 -16.58 22.12
C TRP A 503 4.97 -18.02 22.64
N ALA A 504 6.15 -18.60 22.84
CA ALA A 504 6.28 -19.94 23.45
C ALA A 504 5.62 -20.00 24.84
N TRP A 505 5.88 -19.00 25.68
CA TRP A 505 5.24 -18.89 26.98
C TRP A 505 3.70 -18.79 26.87
N LEU A 506 3.22 -17.98 25.92
CA LEU A 506 1.79 -17.83 25.64
C LEU A 506 1.15 -19.15 25.18
N GLU A 507 1.84 -19.91 24.33
CA GLU A 507 1.36 -21.23 23.89
C GLU A 507 1.26 -22.22 25.07
N LEU A 508 2.22 -22.22 25.98
CA LEU A 508 2.23 -23.10 27.16
C LEU A 508 1.16 -22.72 28.20
N THR A 509 0.90 -21.43 28.37
CA THR A 509 -0.02 -20.95 29.43
C THR A 509 -1.47 -20.87 29.02
N GLU A 510 -1.75 -20.53 27.76
CA GLU A 510 -3.12 -20.39 27.27
C GLU A 510 -3.35 -20.91 25.83
N GLY A 511 -2.35 -20.95 24.98
CA GLY A 511 -2.46 -21.33 23.58
C GLY A 511 -2.92 -22.78 23.37
N TRP A 512 -2.51 -23.66 24.27
CA TRP A 512 -2.91 -25.08 24.26
C TRP A 512 -4.42 -25.30 24.20
N ARG A 513 -5.20 -24.38 24.78
CA ARG A 513 -6.68 -24.41 24.74
C ARG A 513 -7.26 -24.29 23.33
N SER A 514 -6.48 -23.77 22.39
CA SER A 514 -6.88 -23.56 20.99
C SER A 514 -6.17 -24.50 20.00
N TRP A 515 -5.36 -25.46 20.48
CA TRP A 515 -4.58 -26.34 19.58
C TRP A 515 -5.49 -27.21 18.71
N PHE A 516 -6.57 -27.73 19.28
CA PHE A 516 -7.51 -28.62 18.62
C PHE A 516 -8.83 -27.93 18.25
N ALA A 517 -8.92 -26.61 18.41
CA ALA A 517 -10.11 -25.87 18.01
C ALA A 517 -10.29 -25.95 16.48
N ALA A 518 -11.49 -26.34 16.04
CA ALA A 518 -11.85 -26.33 14.62
C ALA A 518 -11.73 -24.90 14.06
N GLU A 519 -11.30 -24.79 12.81
CA GLU A 519 -11.37 -23.49 12.12
C GLU A 519 -12.83 -23.14 11.86
N PRO A 520 -13.24 -21.89 12.09
CA PRO A 520 -14.55 -21.46 11.66
C PRO A 520 -14.66 -21.69 10.16
N LYS A 521 -15.71 -22.36 9.69
CA LYS A 521 -16.04 -22.42 8.28
C LYS A 521 -16.30 -20.96 7.85
N THR A 522 -15.40 -20.38 7.05
CA THR A 522 -15.65 -19.10 6.40
C THR A 522 -16.73 -19.36 5.35
N GLU A 523 -17.97 -19.00 5.64
CA GLU A 523 -18.96 -18.89 4.58
C GLU A 523 -18.49 -17.76 3.66
N PRO A 524 -18.38 -18.01 2.36
CA PRO A 524 -18.06 -16.94 1.42
C PRO A 524 -19.17 -15.91 1.50
N VAL A 525 -18.82 -14.65 1.75
CA VAL A 525 -19.77 -13.55 1.65
C VAL A 525 -20.30 -13.58 0.22
N ALA A 526 -21.61 -13.75 0.06
CA ALA A 526 -22.27 -13.84 -1.23
C ALA A 526 -21.83 -12.65 -2.10
N GLN A 527 -21.30 -12.92 -3.27
CA GLN A 527 -21.02 -11.87 -4.24
C GLN A 527 -22.36 -11.22 -4.59
N PRO A 528 -22.52 -9.90 -4.43
CA PRO A 528 -23.62 -9.23 -5.11
C PRO A 528 -23.40 -9.45 -6.61
N ALA A 529 -24.44 -9.93 -7.30
CA ALA A 529 -24.47 -10.03 -8.74
C ALA A 529 -23.88 -8.76 -9.33
N ALA A 530 -23.03 -8.89 -10.36
CA ALA A 530 -22.29 -7.83 -10.98
C ALA A 530 -23.20 -6.60 -11.21
N ALA A 531 -23.21 -5.70 -10.24
CA ALA A 531 -23.86 -4.41 -10.40
C ALA A 531 -22.99 -3.62 -11.38
N ALA A 532 -23.57 -3.34 -12.52
CA ALA A 532 -23.05 -2.47 -13.55
C ALA A 532 -22.40 -1.23 -12.89
N ALA A 533 -21.19 -0.94 -13.33
CA ALA A 533 -20.43 0.23 -12.90
C ALA A 533 -21.28 1.49 -13.05
N GLN A 534 -21.85 1.98 -11.97
CA GLN A 534 -22.22 3.38 -11.87
C GLN A 534 -20.95 4.13 -11.47
N ALA A 535 -20.31 4.72 -12.46
CA ALA A 535 -19.34 5.78 -12.27
C ALA A 535 -20.08 6.93 -11.56
N ALA A 536 -19.70 7.21 -10.33
CA ALA A 536 -19.98 8.50 -9.74
C ALA A 536 -18.92 9.50 -10.24
N PRO A 537 -19.26 10.77 -10.44
CA PRO A 537 -18.47 11.82 -11.09
C PRO A 537 -17.14 12.15 -10.39
#